data_08c5d2339a99116bd7a555b0400272b7
#
_entry.id   08c5d2339a99116bd7a555b0400272b7
#
_cell.length_a   1.000
_cell.length_b   1.000
_cell.length_c   1.000
_cell.angle_alpha   90.00
_cell.angle_beta   90.00
_cell.angle_gamma   90.00
#
_symmetry.space_group_name_H-M   'P 1'
#
loop_
_entity.id
_entity.type
_entity.pdbx_description
1 polymer ?
#
loop_
_entity_poly.entity_id
_entity_poly.type
_entity_poly.pdbx_seq_one_letter_code
_entity_poly.pdbx_strand_id
1 'polypeptide(L)'
;RFCGAMDPDRDGLDYASAVPLLAPAGACSFHHVRAVHGSAVNRSTRSRNLLLYEFAAADAFPLLGIPDWDDFNDRLLVGAPTVVPRLVDCPVRMPLPPAASQGSIYENQTALANRYFERPDVPAAAPRKSA
;
A
#
# COMPACT_ATOMS: atom_id res chain seq x y z
N ARG A 1 8.43 11.68 3.98
CA ARG A 1 7.04 11.24 4.11
C ARG A 1 6.84 9.99 3.27
N PHE A 2 6.16 9.01 3.80
CA PHE A 2 5.79 7.80 3.05
C PHE A 2 4.55 8.09 2.20
N CYS A 3 4.59 7.75 0.90
CA CYS A 3 3.47 7.97 -0.02
C CYS A 3 3.00 6.68 -0.71
N GLY A 4 3.58 5.54 -0.36
CA GLY A 4 3.19 4.24 -0.92
C GLY A 4 3.52 4.04 -2.40
N ALA A 5 4.45 4.82 -2.96
CA ALA A 5 4.89 4.68 -4.34
C ALA A 5 6.41 4.63 -4.45
N MET A 6 6.87 3.82 -5.39
CA MET A 6 8.28 3.78 -5.79
C MET A 6 8.49 4.72 -6.99
N ASP A 7 9.69 5.24 -7.10
CA ASP A 7 10.15 5.98 -8.27
C ASP A 7 10.88 4.99 -9.20
N PRO A 8 10.33 4.69 -10.40
CA PRO A 8 10.90 3.67 -11.27
C PRO A 8 12.34 3.93 -11.66
N ASP A 9 12.68 5.17 -11.95
CA ASP A 9 14.04 5.53 -12.41
C ASP A 9 15.04 5.42 -11.27
N ARG A 10 14.71 5.99 -10.11
CA ARG A 10 15.56 5.95 -8.91
C ARG A 10 15.68 4.53 -8.34
N ASP A 11 14.57 3.80 -8.32
CA ASP A 11 14.47 2.51 -7.64
C ASP A 11 14.75 1.34 -8.61
N GLY A 12 15.05 1.62 -9.87
CA GLY A 12 15.46 0.64 -10.88
C GLY A 12 14.34 -0.34 -11.26
N LEU A 13 13.10 0.13 -11.35
CA LEU A 13 11.98 -0.73 -11.72
C LEU A 13 11.95 -0.95 -13.24
N ASP A 14 12.01 -2.21 -13.64
CA ASP A 14 11.81 -2.61 -15.03
C ASP A 14 10.35 -3.02 -15.28
N TYR A 15 9.59 -2.14 -15.90
CA TYR A 15 8.20 -2.44 -16.28
C TYR A 15 8.08 -3.51 -17.36
N ALA A 16 9.11 -3.74 -18.17
CA ALA A 16 9.09 -4.79 -19.19
C ALA A 16 9.11 -6.19 -18.57
N SER A 17 9.65 -6.33 -17.37
CA SER A 17 9.64 -7.58 -16.61
C SER A 17 8.36 -7.82 -15.81
N ALA A 18 7.41 -6.89 -15.82
CA ALA A 18 6.18 -7.02 -15.05
C ALA A 18 5.30 -8.17 -15.56
N VAL A 19 4.81 -8.97 -14.63
CA VAL A 19 3.88 -10.06 -14.93
C VAL A 19 2.44 -9.55 -14.81
N PRO A 20 1.68 -9.49 -15.91
CA PRO A 20 0.30 -9.03 -15.87
C PRO A 20 -0.61 -10.07 -15.21
N LEU A 21 -1.37 -9.63 -14.20
CA LEU A 21 -2.40 -10.43 -13.56
C LEU A 21 -3.75 -10.14 -14.22
N LEU A 22 -4.03 -10.83 -15.32
CA LEU A 22 -5.29 -10.70 -16.04
C LEU A 22 -6.29 -11.71 -15.50
N ALA A 23 -7.44 -11.22 -15.03
CA ALA A 23 -8.46 -12.07 -14.43
C ALA A 23 -9.86 -11.50 -14.62
N PRO A 24 -10.90 -12.36 -14.67
CA PRO A 24 -12.30 -11.92 -14.71
C PRO A 24 -12.74 -11.30 -13.39
N ALA A 25 -13.90 -10.64 -13.42
CA ALA A 25 -14.53 -10.16 -12.20
C ALA A 25 -14.80 -11.31 -11.23
N GLY A 26 -14.56 -11.09 -9.94
CA GLY A 26 -14.63 -12.10 -8.90
C GLY A 26 -13.35 -12.89 -8.67
N ALA A 27 -12.33 -12.74 -9.49
CA ALA A 27 -11.03 -13.32 -9.23
C ALA A 27 -10.34 -12.65 -8.05
N CYS A 28 -9.46 -13.40 -7.39
CA CYS A 28 -8.69 -12.95 -6.25
C CYS A 28 -7.20 -13.22 -6.49
N SER A 29 -6.35 -12.30 -6.09
CA SER A 29 -4.91 -12.49 -6.09
C SER A 29 -4.36 -12.32 -4.68
N PHE A 30 -3.34 -13.11 -4.35
CA PHE A 30 -2.63 -13.02 -3.09
C PHE A 30 -1.16 -12.69 -3.36
N HIS A 31 -0.64 -11.73 -2.67
CA HIS A 31 0.77 -11.38 -2.78
C HIS A 31 1.32 -10.93 -1.42
N HIS A 32 2.59 -11.17 -1.24
CA HIS A 32 3.30 -10.73 -0.04
C HIS A 32 3.35 -9.20 0.00
N VAL A 33 3.29 -8.59 1.17
CA VAL A 33 3.33 -7.14 1.36
C VAL A 33 4.57 -6.47 0.74
N ARG A 34 5.68 -7.21 0.60
CA ARG A 34 6.92 -6.73 -0.02
C ARG A 34 6.97 -6.95 -1.54
N ALA A 35 5.97 -7.58 -2.14
CA ALA A 35 5.92 -7.73 -3.58
C ALA A 35 5.68 -6.37 -4.23
N VAL A 36 6.55 -5.99 -5.16
CA VAL A 36 6.34 -4.79 -5.95
C VAL A 36 5.18 -5.04 -6.89
N HIS A 37 4.18 -4.20 -6.82
CA HIS A 37 2.95 -4.34 -7.60
C HIS A 37 2.39 -2.98 -7.99
N GLY A 38 1.54 -2.96 -8.97
CA GLY A 38 0.92 -1.74 -9.43
C GLY A 38 -0.24 -2.01 -10.37
N SER A 39 -0.84 -0.95 -10.86
CA SER A 39 -1.95 -1.02 -11.80
C SER A 39 -1.69 -0.13 -12.99
N ALA A 40 -1.88 -0.68 -14.19
CA ALA A 40 -1.91 0.15 -15.39
C ALA A 40 -3.11 1.11 -15.37
N VAL A 41 -2.98 2.22 -16.07
CA VAL A 41 -4.07 3.19 -16.24
C VAL A 41 -5.26 2.50 -16.89
N ASN A 42 -6.44 2.70 -16.32
CA ASN A 42 -7.69 2.23 -16.92
C ASN A 42 -8.05 3.14 -18.12
N ARG A 43 -7.90 2.63 -19.33
CA ARG A 43 -8.24 3.33 -20.57
C ARG A 43 -9.62 2.94 -21.13
N SER A 44 -10.39 2.16 -20.38
CA SER A 44 -11.74 1.78 -20.77
C SER A 44 -12.77 2.79 -20.25
N THR A 45 -14.00 2.71 -20.76
CA THR A 45 -15.15 3.49 -20.29
C THR A 45 -15.81 2.88 -19.04
N ARG A 46 -15.28 1.76 -18.51
CA ARG A 46 -15.86 1.04 -17.37
C ARG A 46 -14.99 1.24 -16.14
N SER A 47 -15.60 1.41 -14.99
CA SER A 47 -14.90 1.43 -13.71
C SER A 47 -14.21 0.08 -13.45
N ARG A 48 -12.99 0.13 -12.93
CA ARG A 48 -12.29 -1.02 -12.39
C ARG A 48 -12.26 -0.91 -10.87
N ASN A 49 -13.12 -1.65 -10.22
CA ASN A 49 -13.17 -1.70 -8.77
C ASN A 49 -12.21 -2.78 -8.27
N LEU A 50 -11.50 -2.48 -7.19
CA LEU A 50 -10.59 -3.39 -6.52
C LEU A 50 -10.90 -3.34 -5.03
N LEU A 51 -11.17 -4.50 -4.46
CA LEU A 51 -11.32 -4.66 -3.02
C LEU A 51 -9.99 -5.15 -2.45
N LEU A 52 -9.43 -4.42 -1.52
CA LEU A 52 -8.15 -4.72 -0.88
C LEU A 52 -8.38 -5.15 0.57
N TYR A 53 -7.79 -6.28 0.92
CA TYR A 53 -7.67 -6.73 2.30
C TYR A 53 -6.21 -6.96 2.63
N GLU A 54 -5.81 -6.56 3.81
CA GLU A 54 -4.47 -6.80 4.35
C GLU A 54 -4.60 -7.73 5.55
N PHE A 55 -3.78 -8.79 5.54
CA PHE A 55 -3.73 -9.77 6.62
C PHE A 55 -2.31 -9.85 7.16
N ALA A 56 -2.19 -10.00 8.46
CA ALA A 56 -0.94 -10.28 9.13
C ALA A 56 -1.07 -11.54 10.00
N ALA A 57 0.03 -12.21 10.28
CA ALA A 57 0.03 -13.26 11.26
C ALA A 57 -0.27 -12.67 12.66
N ALA A 58 -0.99 -13.40 13.51
CA ALA A 58 -1.36 -12.92 14.84
C ALA A 58 -0.15 -12.57 15.73
N ASP A 59 0.99 -13.17 15.46
CA ASP A 59 2.27 -12.97 16.12
C ASP A 59 3.21 -11.98 15.41
N ALA A 60 2.73 -11.30 14.36
CA ALA A 60 3.45 -10.24 13.64
C ALA A 60 2.96 -8.86 14.14
N PHE A 61 3.54 -8.40 15.22
CA PHE A 61 3.14 -7.14 15.85
C PHE A 61 3.65 -5.91 15.08
N PRO A 62 2.86 -4.82 15.08
CA PRO A 62 3.27 -3.57 14.45
C PRO A 62 4.44 -2.93 15.22
N LEU A 63 5.46 -2.45 14.49
CA LEU A 63 6.64 -1.83 15.08
C LEU A 63 6.35 -0.51 15.80
N LEU A 64 5.25 0.14 15.50
CA LEU A 64 4.79 1.36 16.18
C LEU A 64 4.02 1.08 17.47
N GLY A 65 3.86 -0.19 17.84
CA GLY A 65 3.16 -0.62 19.04
C GLY A 65 1.67 -0.85 18.80
N ILE A 66 1.02 -1.32 19.84
CA ILE A 66 -0.42 -1.62 19.88
C ILE A 66 -1.03 -0.68 20.92
N PRO A 67 -1.79 0.32 20.50
CA PRO A 67 -2.39 1.28 21.43
C PRO A 67 -3.54 0.68 22.26
N ASP A 68 -4.23 -0.32 21.72
CA ASP A 68 -5.34 -0.99 22.38
C ASP A 68 -5.30 -2.49 22.07
N TRP A 69 -5.15 -3.31 23.10
CA TRP A 69 -5.04 -4.76 22.99
C TRP A 69 -6.36 -5.43 22.68
N ASP A 70 -7.46 -4.92 23.17
CA ASP A 70 -8.77 -5.49 22.96
C ASP A 70 -9.16 -5.28 21.49
N ASP A 71 -9.04 -4.06 20.98
CA ASP A 71 -9.27 -3.74 19.56
C ASP A 71 -8.34 -4.54 18.64
N PHE A 72 -7.08 -4.75 19.01
CA PHE A 72 -6.15 -5.56 18.23
C PHE A 72 -6.58 -7.03 18.16
N ASN A 73 -6.99 -7.62 19.30
CA ASN A 73 -7.41 -9.01 19.38
C ASN A 73 -8.79 -9.25 18.75
N ASP A 74 -9.69 -8.28 18.80
CA ASP A 74 -11.02 -8.37 18.16
C ASP A 74 -10.93 -8.48 16.63
N ARG A 75 -9.80 -8.10 16.03
CA ARG A 75 -9.52 -8.27 14.61
C ARG A 75 -9.01 -9.66 14.23
N LEU A 76 -8.80 -10.53 15.21
CA LEU A 76 -8.28 -11.88 14.97
C LEU A 76 -9.33 -12.74 14.24
N LEU A 77 -9.00 -13.20 13.05
CA LEU A 77 -9.90 -14.02 12.24
C LEU A 77 -9.74 -15.51 12.52
N VAL A 78 -8.52 -15.95 12.80
CA VAL A 78 -8.17 -17.37 13.01
C VAL A 78 -7.04 -17.47 14.03
N GLY A 79 -7.11 -18.47 14.89
CA GLY A 79 -6.10 -18.76 15.91
C GLY A 79 -6.48 -18.22 17.28
N ALA A 80 -5.50 -18.01 18.13
CA ALA A 80 -5.66 -17.49 19.48
C ALA A 80 -4.79 -16.25 19.69
N PRO A 81 -5.20 -15.31 20.56
CA PRO A 81 -4.37 -14.19 20.96
C PRO A 81 -3.02 -14.66 21.51
N THR A 82 -1.99 -13.91 21.22
CA THR A 82 -0.64 -14.16 21.72
C THR A 82 0.07 -12.86 22.07
N VAL A 83 0.97 -12.92 23.01
CA VAL A 83 1.91 -11.83 23.33
C VAL A 83 3.35 -12.15 22.91
N VAL A 84 3.54 -13.31 22.29
CA VAL A 84 4.86 -13.79 21.86
C VAL A 84 5.06 -13.43 20.39
N PRO A 85 5.98 -12.50 20.07
CA PRO A 85 6.22 -12.11 18.69
C PRO A 85 6.95 -13.20 17.92
N ARG A 86 6.61 -13.32 16.64
CA ARG A 86 7.41 -14.09 15.70
C ARG A 86 8.66 -13.29 15.35
N LEU A 87 9.82 -13.89 15.62
CA LEU A 87 11.09 -13.30 15.23
C LEU A 87 11.62 -14.04 13.99
N VAL A 88 11.95 -13.28 12.97
CA VAL A 88 12.54 -13.78 11.72
C VAL A 88 13.84 -13.04 11.51
N ASP A 89 14.90 -13.78 11.16
CA ASP A 89 16.19 -13.18 10.82
C ASP A 89 16.11 -12.46 9.47
N CYS A 90 15.69 -11.22 9.51
CA CYS A 90 15.62 -10.36 8.34
C CYS A 90 15.95 -8.91 8.72
N PRO A 91 16.51 -8.13 7.79
CA PRO A 91 16.72 -6.70 8.04
C PRO A 91 15.39 -6.00 8.34
N VAL A 92 15.32 -5.31 9.48
CA VAL A 92 14.16 -4.54 9.90
C VAL A 92 14.51 -3.06 9.90
N ARG A 93 13.61 -2.25 9.37
CA ARG A 93 13.67 -0.78 9.47
C ARG A 93 12.44 -0.29 10.22
N MET A 94 12.61 0.73 11.01
CA MET A 94 11.46 1.44 11.56
C MET A 94 10.62 2.02 10.41
N PRO A 95 9.30 1.98 10.52
CA PRO A 95 8.44 2.58 9.50
C PRO A 95 8.71 4.08 9.41
N LEU A 96 8.65 4.59 8.18
CA LEU A 96 8.65 6.03 7.97
C LEU A 96 7.38 6.65 8.56
N PRO A 97 7.42 7.92 8.97
CA PRO A 97 6.22 8.61 9.40
C PRO A 97 5.11 8.48 8.33
N PRO A 98 3.86 8.28 8.74
CA PRO A 98 2.76 8.18 7.80
C PRO A 98 2.62 9.44 6.95
N ALA A 99 1.94 9.34 5.82
CA ALA A 99 1.62 10.47 4.97
C ALA A 99 0.87 11.55 5.77
N ALA A 100 1.05 12.80 5.37
CA ALA A 100 0.45 13.94 6.09
C ALA A 100 -1.09 13.97 6.01
N SER A 101 -1.67 13.33 5.00
CA SER A 101 -3.11 13.12 4.86
C SER A 101 -3.39 11.62 4.84
N GLN A 102 -4.49 11.21 5.45
CA GLN A 102 -4.98 9.83 5.38
C GLN A 102 -5.93 9.62 4.20
N GLY A 103 -5.77 10.43 3.16
CA GLY A 103 -6.51 10.30 1.92
C GLY A 103 -6.17 9.04 1.13
N SER A 104 -6.78 8.90 -0.03
CA SER A 104 -6.52 7.78 -0.92
C SER A 104 -5.03 7.77 -1.34
N ILE A 105 -4.55 6.61 -1.79
CA ILE A 105 -3.19 6.48 -2.34
C ILE A 105 -2.92 7.49 -3.45
N TYR A 106 -3.92 7.84 -4.25
CA TYR A 106 -3.82 8.85 -5.31
C TYR A 106 -3.59 10.26 -4.74
N GLU A 107 -4.26 10.62 -3.65
CA GLU A 107 -4.04 11.91 -2.98
C GLU A 107 -2.65 11.99 -2.36
N ASN A 108 -2.20 10.92 -1.72
CA ASN A 108 -0.87 10.84 -1.13
C ASN A 108 0.23 10.92 -2.20
N GLN A 109 0.01 10.32 -3.37
CA GLN A 109 0.96 10.33 -4.49
C GLN A 109 1.02 11.67 -5.23
N THR A 110 0.06 12.56 -5.07
CA THR A 110 0.10 13.90 -5.69
C THR A 110 1.29 14.75 -5.20
N ALA A 111 1.89 14.39 -4.07
CA ALA A 111 3.08 15.05 -3.55
C ALA A 111 4.40 14.61 -4.23
N LEU A 112 4.36 13.60 -5.10
CA LEU A 112 5.53 13.12 -5.83
C LEU A 112 5.87 14.03 -7.01
N ALA A 113 7.17 14.18 -7.28
CA ALA A 113 7.65 14.90 -8.44
C ALA A 113 7.22 14.22 -9.76
N ASN A 114 7.20 12.89 -9.77
CA ASN A 114 6.80 12.07 -10.90
C ASN A 114 5.41 11.47 -10.65
N ARG A 115 4.48 11.74 -11.52
CA ARG A 115 3.11 11.22 -11.44
C ARG A 115 2.98 10.04 -12.39
N TYR A 116 3.03 8.83 -11.85
CA TYR A 116 2.80 7.59 -12.63
C TYR A 116 1.31 7.30 -12.80
N PHE A 117 0.45 7.97 -12.04
CA PHE A 117 -1.01 7.83 -12.08
C PHE A 117 -1.61 9.18 -12.43
N GLU A 118 -1.71 9.47 -13.72
CA GLU A 118 -2.49 10.63 -14.15
C GLU A 118 -3.98 10.32 -13.97
N ARG A 119 -4.67 11.18 -13.23
CA ARG A 119 -6.13 11.25 -13.30
C ARG A 119 -6.46 12.15 -14.49
N PRO A 120 -7.13 11.63 -15.53
CA PRO A 120 -7.44 12.45 -16.71
C PRO A 120 -8.30 13.67 -16.41
N ASP A 121 -9.03 13.69 -15.30
CA ASP A 121 -10.14 14.61 -15.05
C ASP A 121 -9.97 15.51 -13.81
N VAL A 122 -8.84 15.49 -13.14
CA VAL A 122 -8.60 16.35 -11.98
C VAL A 122 -7.52 17.38 -12.31
N PRO A 123 -7.86 18.68 -12.37
CA PRO A 123 -6.84 19.73 -12.51
C PRO A 123 -5.79 19.59 -11.41
N ALA A 124 -4.53 19.73 -11.79
CA ALA A 124 -3.43 19.69 -10.83
C ALA A 124 -3.71 20.69 -9.70
N ALA A 125 -3.85 20.20 -8.47
CA ALA A 125 -3.98 21.08 -7.31
C ALA A 125 -2.76 21.99 -7.25
N ALA A 126 -3.00 23.30 -7.17
CA ALA A 126 -1.92 24.28 -7.04
C ALA A 126 -1.03 23.93 -5.83
N PRO A 127 0.28 24.11 -5.92
CA PRO A 127 1.19 23.81 -4.82
C PRO A 127 0.77 24.62 -3.59
N ARG A 128 0.51 23.93 -2.48
CA ARG A 128 0.26 24.60 -1.20
C ARG A 128 1.52 25.37 -0.82
N LYS A 129 1.42 26.68 -0.75
CA LYS A 129 2.48 27.54 -0.20
C LYS A 129 2.74 27.08 1.23
N SER A 130 3.97 26.68 1.53
CA SER A 130 4.42 26.43 2.89
C SER A 130 4.30 27.72 3.70
N ALA A 131 3.55 27.69 4.78
CA ALA A 131 3.62 28.71 5.81
C ALA A 131 4.84 28.46 6.70
#